data_50f286eb19fb36b0bb3e8144ce40682a
#
_entry.id   50f286eb19fb36b0bb3e8144ce40682a
#
_cell.length_a   1.000
_cell.length_b   1.000
_cell.length_c   1.000
_cell.angle_alpha   90.00
_cell.angle_beta   90.00
_cell.angle_gamma   90.00
#
_symmetry.space_group_name_H-M   'P 1'
#
loop_
_entity.id
_entity.type
_entity.pdbx_description
1 polymer ?
#
loop_
_entity_poly.entity_id
_entity_poly.type
_entity_poly.pdbx_seq_one_letter_code
_entity_poly.pdbx_strand_id
1 'polypeptide(L)'
;LITEYRNFVDDGVLGNLWLNVTQPQWRFGQKSNNDTVYPMWVQNFYDTYNNVYKENTCQHIVKVGDMFLDLCPEDYIMVRSMICGNTFGQDGDIHDDWLEPEESLTGVLYLNRRWEDNWGGETIVYSDNKTEISKFEAGKLIVFDGSNPHIGKGPQRNCGELRCILAIQAVKMDAWQKHIDKMRNKS
;
A
#
# COMPACT_ATOMS: atom_id res chain seq x y z
N LEU A 1 7.30 -13.17 7.92
CA LEU A 1 6.94 -12.70 6.58
C LEU A 1 5.98 -11.52 6.67
N ILE A 2 4.76 -11.70 7.20
CA ILE A 2 3.81 -10.60 7.47
C ILE A 2 3.79 -10.32 8.97
N THR A 3 3.95 -9.04 9.35
CA THR A 3 3.64 -8.56 10.71
C THR A 3 2.28 -7.85 10.66
N GLU A 4 1.32 -8.28 11.49
CA GLU A 4 -0.01 -7.68 11.56
C GLU A 4 -0.15 -6.79 12.79
N TYR A 5 -0.63 -5.57 12.60
CA TYR A 5 -0.98 -4.60 13.64
C TYR A 5 -2.49 -4.36 13.59
N ARG A 6 -3.25 -5.10 14.41
CA ARG A 6 -4.71 -4.92 14.50
C ARG A 6 -5.04 -3.63 15.23
N ASN A 7 -6.12 -2.97 14.79
CA ASN A 7 -6.51 -1.66 15.33
C ASN A 7 -5.35 -0.63 15.30
N PHE A 8 -4.55 -0.67 14.23
CA PHE A 8 -3.43 0.26 14.04
C PHE A 8 -3.90 1.72 14.03
N VAL A 9 -5.08 1.95 13.50
CA VAL A 9 -5.77 3.23 13.58
C VAL A 9 -7.13 3.03 14.27
N ASP A 10 -7.55 4.01 15.05
CA ASP A 10 -8.87 4.03 15.67
C ASP A 10 -9.98 4.37 14.65
N ASP A 11 -11.24 4.16 15.04
CA ASP A 11 -12.40 4.43 14.18
C ASP A 11 -12.51 5.89 13.73
N GLY A 12 -12.03 6.85 14.52
CA GLY A 12 -12.03 8.26 14.19
C GLY A 12 -11.04 8.56 13.06
N VAL A 13 -9.81 8.06 13.17
CA VAL A 13 -8.80 8.18 12.12
C VAL A 13 -9.25 7.44 10.87
N LEU A 14 -9.77 6.21 11.00
CA LEU A 14 -10.26 5.42 9.87
C LEU A 14 -11.41 6.15 9.15
N GLY A 15 -12.34 6.76 9.90
CA GLY A 15 -13.42 7.58 9.33
C GLY A 15 -12.91 8.77 8.53
N ASN A 16 -11.89 9.47 9.03
CA ASN A 16 -11.27 10.60 8.32
C ASN A 16 -10.50 10.14 7.07
N LEU A 17 -9.81 9.00 7.12
CA LEU A 17 -9.19 8.42 5.93
C LEU A 17 -10.25 8.03 4.89
N TRP A 18 -11.39 7.48 5.32
CA TRP A 18 -12.51 7.13 4.43
C TRP A 18 -13.11 8.35 3.71
N LEU A 19 -13.08 9.54 4.31
CA LEU A 19 -13.51 10.76 3.63
C LEU A 19 -12.67 11.05 2.37
N ASN A 20 -11.41 10.64 2.31
CA ASN A 20 -10.60 10.77 1.08
C ASN A 20 -11.05 9.78 0.02
N VAL A 21 -11.48 8.58 0.40
CA VAL A 21 -12.01 7.58 -0.54
C VAL A 21 -13.25 8.12 -1.28
N THR A 22 -14.05 8.95 -0.62
CA THR A 22 -15.25 9.53 -1.22
C THR A 22 -15.00 10.78 -2.09
N GLN A 23 -13.76 11.29 -2.14
CA GLN A 23 -13.41 12.45 -2.96
C GLN A 23 -13.23 12.09 -4.45
N PRO A 24 -13.46 13.01 -5.39
CA PRO A 24 -13.36 12.77 -6.84
C PRO A 24 -11.90 12.78 -7.36
N GLN A 25 -10.93 12.38 -6.55
CA GLN A 25 -9.48 12.43 -6.88
C GLN A 25 -8.96 11.13 -7.47
N TRP A 26 -9.83 10.20 -7.78
CA TRP A 26 -9.47 8.91 -8.33
C TRP A 26 -8.93 9.01 -9.76
N ARG A 27 -7.82 8.33 -9.99
CA ARG A 27 -7.26 8.09 -11.33
C ARG A 27 -7.30 6.61 -11.61
N PHE A 28 -7.77 6.23 -12.80
CA PHE A 28 -7.74 4.86 -13.29
C PHE A 28 -6.46 4.63 -14.09
N GLY A 29 -5.91 3.42 -14.03
CA GLY A 29 -4.77 3.03 -14.83
C GLY A 29 -3.50 2.68 -14.05
N GLN A 30 -3.55 2.73 -12.70
CA GLN A 30 -2.43 2.27 -11.87
C GLN A 30 -2.25 0.76 -12.06
N LYS A 31 -1.01 0.34 -12.26
CA LYS A 31 -0.62 -1.06 -12.45
C LYS A 31 0.39 -1.47 -11.38
N SER A 32 0.37 -2.75 -10.99
CA SER A 32 1.36 -3.33 -10.09
C SER A 32 2.76 -3.36 -10.75
N ASN A 33 2.80 -3.72 -12.05
CA ASN A 33 3.99 -3.72 -12.88
C ASN A 33 3.61 -3.41 -14.34
N ASN A 34 4.57 -3.35 -15.25
CA ASN A 34 4.34 -3.01 -16.66
C ASN A 34 3.49 -4.06 -17.41
N ASP A 35 3.51 -5.30 -16.98
CA ASP A 35 2.82 -6.43 -17.61
C ASP A 35 1.41 -6.63 -17.06
N THR A 36 1.02 -5.88 -16.01
CA THR A 36 -0.32 -5.95 -15.39
C THR A 36 -1.42 -5.71 -16.42
N VAL A 37 -2.34 -6.67 -16.54
CA VAL A 37 -3.49 -6.59 -17.45
C VAL A 37 -4.63 -5.80 -16.81
N TYR A 38 -4.80 -5.89 -15.50
CA TYR A 38 -5.93 -5.31 -14.77
C TYR A 38 -5.50 -4.08 -13.96
N PRO A 39 -5.63 -2.86 -14.52
CA PRO A 39 -5.32 -1.64 -13.80
C PRO A 39 -6.34 -1.37 -12.69
N MET A 40 -5.89 -0.72 -11.63
CA MET A 40 -6.70 -0.33 -10.48
C MET A 40 -6.88 1.18 -10.41
N TRP A 41 -7.78 1.61 -9.52
CA TRP A 41 -7.97 3.01 -9.15
C TRP A 41 -6.94 3.43 -8.11
N VAL A 42 -6.47 4.68 -8.18
CA VAL A 42 -5.48 5.22 -7.24
C VAL A 42 -5.74 6.68 -6.91
N GLN A 43 -5.43 7.04 -5.66
CA GLN A 43 -5.20 8.42 -5.20
C GLN A 43 -3.76 8.47 -4.66
N ASN A 44 -2.88 9.24 -5.29
CA ASN A 44 -1.47 9.32 -4.92
C ASN A 44 -1.19 10.58 -4.11
N PHE A 45 -0.65 10.44 -2.91
CA PHE A 45 -0.40 11.49 -1.93
C PHE A 45 1.08 11.84 -1.75
N TYR A 46 2.00 11.11 -2.37
CA TYR A 46 3.43 11.31 -2.17
C TYR A 46 4.14 11.63 -3.48
N ASP A 47 5.02 12.62 -3.45
CA ASP A 47 5.95 12.90 -4.54
C ASP A 47 7.27 12.17 -4.25
N THR A 48 7.42 11.04 -4.91
CA THR A 48 8.57 10.13 -4.75
C THR A 48 9.90 10.78 -5.14
N TYR A 49 9.91 11.70 -6.12
CA TYR A 49 11.14 12.36 -6.58
C TYR A 49 11.63 13.43 -5.63
N ASN A 50 10.72 14.20 -5.05
CA ASN A 50 11.04 15.24 -4.09
C ASN A 50 11.00 14.76 -2.64
N ASN A 51 10.58 13.52 -2.42
CA ASN A 51 10.49 12.88 -1.11
C ASN A 51 9.64 13.67 -0.12
N VAL A 52 8.46 14.12 -0.57
CA VAL A 52 7.52 14.93 0.22
C VAL A 52 6.06 14.54 -0.05
N TYR A 53 5.20 14.73 0.92
CA TYR A 53 3.76 14.67 0.68
C TYR A 53 3.33 15.78 -0.28
N LYS A 54 2.39 15.46 -1.17
CA LYS A 54 1.81 16.44 -2.10
C LYS A 54 1.04 17.51 -1.32
N GLU A 55 1.02 18.69 -1.89
CA GLU A 55 0.21 19.78 -1.38
C GLU A 55 -1.27 19.35 -1.21
N ASN A 56 -1.89 19.76 -0.13
CA ASN A 56 -3.26 19.38 0.24
C ASN A 56 -3.48 17.89 0.60
N THR A 57 -2.43 17.11 0.85
CA THR A 57 -2.60 15.77 1.43
C THR A 57 -3.26 15.87 2.81
N CYS A 58 -4.28 15.04 3.02
CA CYS A 58 -4.97 14.98 4.29
C CYS A 58 -4.01 14.65 5.45
N GLN A 59 -4.09 15.42 6.54
CA GLN A 59 -3.22 15.25 7.71
C GLN A 59 -3.30 13.85 8.33
N HIS A 60 -4.44 13.16 8.22
CA HIS A 60 -4.56 11.78 8.71
C HIS A 60 -3.74 10.80 7.87
N ILE A 61 -3.56 11.03 6.56
CA ILE A 61 -2.67 10.24 5.71
C ILE A 61 -1.22 10.47 6.12
N VAL A 62 -0.83 11.73 6.34
CA VAL A 62 0.53 12.08 6.84
C VAL A 62 0.78 11.39 8.17
N LYS A 63 -0.15 11.55 9.14
CA LYS A 63 -0.04 10.92 10.47
C LYS A 63 0.13 9.39 10.38
N VAL A 64 -0.62 8.71 9.52
CA VAL A 64 -0.49 7.26 9.35
C VAL A 64 0.88 6.91 8.75
N GLY A 65 1.38 7.72 7.81
CA GLY A 65 2.72 7.57 7.28
C GLY A 65 3.81 7.70 8.35
N ASP A 66 3.69 8.70 9.23
CA ASP A 66 4.61 8.89 10.36
C ASP A 66 4.55 7.69 11.33
N MET A 67 3.34 7.24 11.69
CA MET A 67 3.15 6.04 12.53
C MET A 67 3.74 4.78 11.89
N PHE A 68 3.70 4.65 10.56
CA PHE A 68 4.33 3.54 9.85
C PHE A 68 5.86 3.67 9.89
N LEU A 69 6.41 4.88 9.70
CA LEU A 69 7.86 5.12 9.81
C LEU A 69 8.38 4.81 11.22
N ASP A 70 7.60 5.05 12.27
CA ASP A 70 7.96 4.69 13.65
C ASP A 70 8.12 3.16 13.86
N LEU A 71 7.57 2.34 12.96
CA LEU A 71 7.76 0.88 12.95
C LEU A 71 9.01 0.45 12.15
N CYS A 72 9.55 1.35 11.32
CA CYS A 72 10.71 1.08 10.48
C CYS A 72 12.02 1.36 11.24
N PRO A 73 13.15 0.76 10.85
CA PRO A 73 14.47 1.19 11.31
C PRO A 73 14.72 2.68 11.04
N GLU A 74 15.57 3.34 11.86
CA GLU A 74 15.82 4.78 11.81
C GLU A 74 16.38 5.30 10.48
N ASP A 75 17.01 4.43 9.69
CA ASP A 75 17.61 4.76 8.40
C ASP A 75 16.62 4.65 7.21
N TYR A 76 15.35 4.38 7.48
CA TYR A 76 14.31 4.29 6.45
C TYR A 76 13.61 5.62 6.23
N ILE A 77 13.30 5.90 4.96
CA ILE A 77 12.54 7.08 4.55
C ILE A 77 11.29 6.68 3.77
N MET A 78 10.25 7.47 3.88
CA MET A 78 9.03 7.29 3.07
C MET A 78 9.33 7.53 1.58
N VAL A 79 8.84 6.66 0.71
CA VAL A 79 8.97 6.82 -0.76
C VAL A 79 7.63 6.72 -1.48
N ARG A 80 6.60 6.19 -0.84
CA ARG A 80 5.27 6.03 -1.44
C ARG A 80 4.17 6.13 -0.37
N SER A 81 3.09 6.83 -0.71
CA SER A 81 1.83 6.81 0.04
C SER A 81 0.68 7.02 -0.94
N MET A 82 -0.20 6.01 -1.07
CA MET A 82 -1.33 6.06 -2.01
C MET A 82 -2.50 5.20 -1.54
N ILE A 83 -3.72 5.66 -1.80
CA ILE A 83 -4.91 4.82 -1.65
C ILE A 83 -5.13 4.07 -2.97
N CYS A 84 -5.21 2.75 -2.90
CA CYS A 84 -5.55 1.89 -4.02
C CYS A 84 -6.98 1.38 -3.87
N GLY A 85 -7.72 1.34 -4.99
CA GLY A 85 -9.09 0.86 -5.06
C GLY A 85 -9.25 -0.24 -6.11
N ASN A 86 -9.83 -1.39 -5.71
CA ASN A 86 -10.12 -2.52 -6.59
C ASN A 86 -11.59 -2.88 -6.55
N THR A 87 -12.18 -3.16 -7.72
CA THR A 87 -13.52 -3.77 -7.84
C THR A 87 -13.39 -5.25 -8.19
N PHE A 88 -14.50 -5.97 -8.23
CA PHE A 88 -14.55 -7.35 -8.69
C PHE A 88 -13.81 -7.53 -10.03
N GLY A 89 -12.95 -8.54 -10.08
CA GLY A 89 -12.15 -8.86 -11.27
C GLY A 89 -10.89 -8.00 -11.46
N GLN A 90 -10.59 -7.11 -10.52
CA GLN A 90 -9.37 -6.29 -10.51
C GLN A 90 -8.37 -6.83 -9.47
N ASP A 91 -7.93 -8.06 -9.64
CA ASP A 91 -6.78 -8.57 -8.89
C ASP A 91 -5.53 -7.81 -9.32
N GLY A 92 -4.65 -7.51 -8.36
CA GLY A 92 -3.29 -7.13 -8.71
C GLY A 92 -2.54 -8.30 -9.38
N ASP A 93 -1.41 -8.04 -10.01
CA ASP A 93 -0.47 -9.10 -10.37
C ASP A 93 0.53 -9.33 -9.24
N ILE A 94 1.13 -10.53 -9.22
CA ILE A 94 2.24 -10.81 -8.31
C ILE A 94 3.40 -9.91 -8.69
N HIS A 95 3.90 -9.14 -7.74
CA HIS A 95 5.01 -8.21 -7.91
C HIS A 95 5.76 -8.02 -6.60
N ASP A 96 6.95 -7.49 -6.71
CA ASP A 96 7.77 -6.95 -5.64
C ASP A 96 7.79 -5.42 -5.72
N ASP A 97 7.84 -4.76 -4.60
CA ASP A 97 7.95 -3.31 -4.51
C ASP A 97 9.40 -2.84 -4.54
N TRP A 98 10.34 -3.72 -4.20
CA TRP A 98 11.78 -3.49 -4.18
C TRP A 98 12.55 -4.75 -4.53
N LEU A 99 13.76 -4.63 -5.10
CA LEU A 99 14.50 -5.80 -5.60
C LEU A 99 15.34 -6.48 -4.51
N GLU A 100 15.96 -5.68 -3.63
CA GLU A 100 16.90 -6.21 -2.65
C GLU A 100 16.23 -6.45 -1.29
N PRO A 101 16.41 -7.62 -0.70
CA PRO A 101 15.87 -7.94 0.64
C PRO A 101 16.38 -6.96 1.71
N GLU A 102 15.55 -6.73 2.72
CA GLU A 102 15.88 -5.89 3.88
C GLU A 102 16.21 -4.42 3.57
N GLU A 103 15.96 -3.95 2.35
CA GLU A 103 16.14 -2.55 1.98
C GLU A 103 14.83 -1.77 1.95
N SER A 104 13.68 -2.44 1.94
CA SER A 104 12.39 -1.77 1.97
C SER A 104 11.35 -2.48 2.81
N LEU A 105 10.38 -1.71 3.31
CA LEU A 105 9.18 -2.21 3.98
C LEU A 105 7.95 -1.68 3.28
N THR A 106 7.01 -2.58 3.00
CA THR A 106 5.69 -2.26 2.48
C THR A 106 4.65 -2.40 3.59
N GLY A 107 3.86 -1.34 3.77
CA GLY A 107 2.71 -1.29 4.66
C GLY A 107 1.41 -1.27 3.85
N VAL A 108 0.42 -2.08 4.24
CA VAL A 108 -0.93 -2.07 3.69
C VAL A 108 -1.94 -1.89 4.81
N LEU A 109 -2.58 -0.72 4.88
CA LEU A 109 -3.65 -0.43 5.83
C LEU A 109 -5.01 -0.62 5.14
N TYR A 110 -5.86 -1.45 5.70
CA TYR A 110 -7.21 -1.71 5.18
C TYR A 110 -8.18 -0.62 5.63
N LEU A 111 -8.86 0.05 4.67
CA LEU A 111 -9.62 1.27 4.91
C LEU A 111 -11.13 1.09 5.02
N ASN A 112 -11.73 0.09 4.35
CA ASN A 112 -13.18 -0.10 4.43
C ASN A 112 -13.61 -0.39 5.87
N ARG A 113 -14.55 0.39 6.39
CA ARG A 113 -15.05 0.26 7.76
C ARG A 113 -15.93 -0.99 7.96
N ARG A 114 -16.51 -1.48 6.88
CA ARG A 114 -17.28 -2.72 6.84
C ARG A 114 -16.68 -3.64 5.78
N TRP A 115 -16.48 -4.89 6.14
CA TRP A 115 -16.04 -5.93 5.23
C TRP A 115 -16.58 -7.28 5.70
N GLU A 116 -17.21 -8.05 4.80
CA GLU A 116 -17.76 -9.37 5.10
C GLU A 116 -16.70 -10.44 4.83
N ASP A 117 -16.65 -11.50 5.64
CA ASP A 117 -15.65 -12.56 5.52
C ASP A 117 -15.62 -13.24 4.14
N ASN A 118 -16.75 -13.26 3.44
CA ASN A 118 -16.90 -13.87 2.12
C ASN A 118 -16.69 -12.91 0.95
N TRP A 119 -16.24 -11.68 1.20
CA TRP A 119 -15.97 -10.69 0.15
C TRP A 119 -14.57 -10.80 -0.45
N GLY A 120 -13.68 -11.63 0.13
CA GLY A 120 -12.28 -11.73 -0.34
C GLY A 120 -11.47 -10.48 -0.03
N GLY A 121 -10.64 -10.05 -0.96
CA GLY A 121 -9.85 -8.81 -0.81
C GLY A 121 -8.61 -8.97 0.06
N GLU A 122 -8.17 -10.19 0.29
CA GLU A 122 -6.95 -10.51 1.03
C GLU A 122 -5.69 -9.99 0.34
N THR A 123 -4.62 -9.83 1.12
CA THR A 123 -3.26 -9.65 0.63
C THR A 123 -2.48 -10.94 0.86
N ILE A 124 -1.81 -11.43 -0.18
CA ILE A 124 -1.02 -12.66 -0.14
C ILE A 124 0.43 -12.28 -0.36
N VAL A 125 1.32 -12.75 0.52
CA VAL A 125 2.77 -12.52 0.44
C VAL A 125 3.48 -13.87 0.36
N TYR A 126 4.43 -13.96 -0.55
CA TYR A 126 5.16 -15.19 -0.85
C TYR A 126 6.62 -15.07 -0.43
N SER A 127 7.21 -16.18 -0.05
CA SER A 127 8.66 -16.39 0.06
C SER A 127 8.99 -17.78 -0.45
N ASP A 128 10.27 -18.13 -0.55
CA ASP A 128 10.72 -19.42 -1.08
C ASP A 128 10.07 -20.63 -0.41
N ASN A 129 9.73 -20.53 0.87
CA ASN A 129 9.25 -21.65 1.68
C ASN A 129 7.88 -21.42 2.32
N LYS A 130 7.25 -20.26 2.14
CA LYS A 130 6.04 -19.89 2.87
C LYS A 130 5.16 -18.95 2.07
N THR A 131 3.85 -19.17 2.16
CA THR A 131 2.83 -18.23 1.71
C THR A 131 2.01 -17.80 2.90
N GLU A 132 1.89 -16.48 3.11
CA GLU A 132 1.03 -15.92 4.16
C GLU A 132 -0.10 -15.11 3.55
N ILE A 133 -1.28 -15.25 4.14
CA ILE A 133 -2.51 -14.60 3.68
C ILE A 133 -3.03 -13.73 4.83
N SER A 134 -3.09 -12.44 4.58
CA SER A 134 -3.76 -11.51 5.49
C SER A 134 -5.16 -11.19 4.98
N LYS A 135 -6.17 -11.59 5.73
CA LYS A 135 -7.57 -11.25 5.45
C LYS A 135 -7.82 -9.76 5.64
N PHE A 136 -8.76 -9.24 4.88
CA PHE A 136 -9.21 -7.86 5.03
C PHE A 136 -9.85 -7.66 6.42
N GLU A 137 -9.37 -6.66 7.16
CA GLU A 137 -9.90 -6.26 8.47
C GLU A 137 -9.73 -4.74 8.62
N ALA A 138 -10.81 -4.04 8.89
CA ALA A 138 -10.83 -2.58 8.99
C ALA A 138 -9.81 -2.05 10.01
N GLY A 139 -9.01 -1.06 9.64
CA GLY A 139 -8.01 -0.44 10.51
C GLY A 139 -6.79 -1.31 10.83
N LYS A 140 -6.68 -2.51 10.23
CA LYS A 140 -5.49 -3.35 10.36
C LYS A 140 -4.41 -2.89 9.38
N LEU A 141 -3.18 -2.72 9.88
CA LEU A 141 -1.98 -2.57 9.07
C LEU A 141 -1.25 -3.92 9.00
N ILE A 142 -0.81 -4.29 7.81
CA ILE A 142 0.18 -5.35 7.62
C ILE A 142 1.48 -4.74 7.11
N VAL A 143 2.60 -5.29 7.56
CA VAL A 143 3.94 -4.86 7.17
C VAL A 143 4.74 -6.08 6.75
N PHE A 144 5.46 -5.99 5.64
CA PHE A 144 6.33 -7.02 5.11
C PHE A 144 7.50 -6.41 4.33
N ASP A 145 8.56 -7.20 4.11
CA ASP A 145 9.69 -6.79 3.27
C ASP A 145 9.22 -6.59 1.83
N GLY A 146 9.50 -5.42 1.24
CA GLY A 146 9.07 -5.05 -0.11
C GLY A 146 9.67 -5.90 -1.22
N SER A 147 10.73 -6.68 -0.95
CA SER A 147 11.29 -7.65 -1.89
C SER A 147 10.50 -8.96 -1.96
N ASN A 148 9.60 -9.21 -1.02
CA ASN A 148 8.74 -10.38 -1.09
C ASN A 148 7.69 -10.22 -2.18
N PRO A 149 7.58 -11.16 -3.14
CA PRO A 149 6.50 -11.17 -4.10
C PRO A 149 5.15 -11.18 -3.39
N HIS A 150 4.24 -10.32 -3.83
CA HIS A 150 2.93 -10.21 -3.19
C HIS A 150 1.82 -9.81 -4.18
N ILE A 151 0.58 -10.02 -3.77
CA ILE A 151 -0.60 -9.67 -4.55
C ILE A 151 -1.72 -9.19 -3.63
N GLY A 152 -2.38 -8.09 -4.00
CA GLY A 152 -3.67 -7.68 -3.44
C GLY A 152 -4.80 -8.25 -4.29
N LYS A 153 -5.63 -9.11 -3.70
CA LYS A 153 -6.80 -9.67 -4.37
C LYS A 153 -7.92 -8.64 -4.45
N GLY A 154 -8.59 -8.58 -5.58
CA GLY A 154 -9.85 -7.86 -5.71
C GLY A 154 -10.96 -8.50 -4.86
N PRO A 155 -12.06 -7.77 -4.62
CA PRO A 155 -13.20 -8.34 -3.91
C PRO A 155 -13.91 -9.39 -4.76
N GLN A 156 -14.64 -10.28 -4.10
CA GLN A 156 -15.49 -11.27 -4.74
C GLN A 156 -16.73 -10.61 -5.39
N ARG A 157 -17.39 -11.34 -6.30
CA ARG A 157 -18.53 -10.84 -7.06
C ARG A 157 -19.72 -10.40 -6.20
N ASN A 158 -19.86 -10.96 -5.00
CA ASN A 158 -20.91 -10.62 -4.04
C ASN A 158 -20.61 -9.37 -3.21
N CYS A 159 -19.43 -8.77 -3.37
CA CYS A 159 -19.07 -7.49 -2.74
C CYS A 159 -19.51 -6.33 -3.64
N GLY A 160 -20.33 -5.43 -3.11
CA GLY A 160 -20.79 -4.22 -3.79
C GLY A 160 -19.92 -3.00 -3.52
N GLU A 161 -18.80 -3.15 -2.79
CA GLU A 161 -17.94 -2.04 -2.39
C GLU A 161 -16.61 -2.04 -3.15
N LEU A 162 -16.02 -0.85 -3.31
CA LEU A 162 -14.64 -0.71 -3.73
C LEU A 162 -13.73 -1.17 -2.56
N ARG A 163 -12.85 -2.14 -2.81
CA ARG A 163 -11.80 -2.50 -1.85
C ARG A 163 -10.78 -1.40 -1.80
N CYS A 164 -10.65 -0.75 -0.66
CA CYS A 164 -9.74 0.37 -0.46
C CYS A 164 -8.65 0.03 0.57
N ILE A 165 -7.41 0.27 0.19
CA ILE A 165 -6.25 0.18 1.08
C ILE A 165 -5.41 1.44 0.95
N LEU A 166 -4.70 1.82 2.01
CA LEU A 166 -3.59 2.76 1.94
C LEU A 166 -2.29 1.94 1.86
N ALA A 167 -1.63 2.02 0.70
CA ALA A 167 -0.32 1.42 0.47
C ALA A 167 0.76 2.45 0.80
N ILE A 168 1.70 2.04 1.64
CA ILE A 168 2.81 2.87 2.12
C ILE A 168 4.10 2.09 1.89
N GLN A 169 5.17 2.76 1.46
CA GLN A 169 6.47 2.13 1.31
C GLN A 169 7.55 3.02 1.92
N ALA A 170 8.43 2.40 2.70
CA ALA A 170 9.66 3.00 3.18
C ALA A 170 10.86 2.21 2.67
N VAL A 171 11.97 2.90 2.40
CA VAL A 171 13.21 2.33 1.85
C VAL A 171 14.39 2.88 2.63
N LYS A 172 15.45 2.09 2.80
CA LYS A 172 16.71 2.57 3.35
C LYS A 172 17.22 3.78 2.57
N MET A 173 17.63 4.82 3.26
CA MET A 173 18.05 6.08 2.67
C MET A 173 19.20 5.90 1.65
N ASP A 174 20.17 5.07 1.95
CA ASP A 174 21.31 4.80 1.05
C ASP A 174 20.90 3.98 -0.20
N ALA A 175 19.99 3.03 -0.04
CA ALA A 175 19.42 2.26 -1.14
C ALA A 175 18.57 3.16 -2.06
N TRP A 176 17.78 4.05 -1.48
CA TRP A 176 17.02 5.05 -2.22
C TRP A 176 17.92 6.01 -3.00
N GLN A 177 18.98 6.52 -2.38
CA GLN A 177 19.94 7.40 -3.07
C GLN A 177 20.57 6.71 -4.27
N LYS A 178 21.04 5.48 -4.13
CA LYS A 178 21.57 4.67 -5.23
C LYS A 178 20.55 4.49 -6.37
N HIS A 179 19.28 4.28 -6.02
CA HIS A 179 18.19 4.14 -6.99
C HIS A 179 17.98 5.43 -7.80
N ILE A 180 17.89 6.59 -7.13
CA ILE A 180 17.72 7.90 -7.78
C ILE A 180 18.91 8.22 -8.68
N ASP A 181 20.14 7.97 -8.24
CA ASP A 181 21.35 8.21 -9.04
C ASP A 181 21.37 7.34 -10.31
N LYS A 182 20.94 6.08 -10.21
CA LYS A 182 20.80 5.18 -11.37
C LYS A 182 19.74 5.66 -12.37
N MET A 183 18.64 6.24 -11.87
CA MET A 183 17.57 6.80 -12.71
C MET A 183 18.06 8.04 -13.47
N ARG A 184 18.76 8.96 -12.80
CA ARG A 184 19.34 10.18 -13.39
C ARG A 184 20.40 9.89 -14.47
N ASN A 185 21.16 8.82 -14.32
CA ASN A 185 22.17 8.42 -15.29
C ASN A 185 21.62 7.70 -16.52
N LYS A 186 20.33 7.34 -16.54
CA LYS A 186 19.65 6.70 -17.67
C LYS A 186 18.83 7.67 -18.54
N SER A 187 18.64 8.91 -18.07
CA SER A 187 17.95 10.00 -18.77
C SER A 187 18.95 10.90 -19.48
#